data_69a880e29604b0dd5f4c3b5fe8c5f251
#
_entry.id   69a880e29604b0dd5f4c3b5fe8c5f251
#
_cell.length_a   1.000
_cell.length_b   1.000
_cell.length_c   1.000
_cell.angle_alpha   90.00
_cell.angle_beta   90.00
_cell.angle_gamma   90.00
#
_symmetry.space_group_name_H-M   'P 1'
#
loop_
_entity.id
_entity.type
_entity.pdbx_description
1 polymer ?
#
loop_
_entity_poly.entity_id
_entity_poly.type
_entity_poly.pdbx_seq_one_letter_code
_entity_poly.pdbx_strand_id
1 'polypeptide(L)'
;MEERNEREAVSPLQGLAPDFRKYVKQRKAMEKRHMSGNGLPDYAFALDFEYRKKLDAMPGFYQTAKKICATYASRTLQEINMNGLVVGPDQFPEVYQMGCDCARILGIGIPNIYIVNDQSLNAYTIATDDVEPLIVVHSGLFERFTPGELRCVIGHECGHIHNQHSVYTMLSNILVMVGTAASGFLSAQLMKLLTMGSQVALNAWSGAAEVTCD
;
A
#
# COMPACT_ATOMS: atom_id res chain seq x y z
N MET A 1 7.93 51.38 5.14
CA MET A 1 7.59 50.32 6.12
C MET A 1 6.74 49.30 5.37
N GLU A 2 7.42 48.31 4.80
CA GLU A 2 6.78 47.17 4.16
C GLU A 2 6.59 46.08 5.21
N GLU A 3 5.38 45.83 5.60
CA GLU A 3 5.02 44.64 6.38
C GLU A 3 5.18 43.41 5.52
N ARG A 4 6.25 42.68 5.77
CA ARG A 4 6.51 41.37 5.20
C ARG A 4 5.55 40.39 5.85
N ASN A 5 4.46 40.10 5.16
CA ASN A 5 3.47 39.08 5.54
C ASN A 5 4.17 37.73 5.46
N GLU A 6 4.79 37.32 6.56
CA GLU A 6 5.29 35.96 6.74
C GLU A 6 4.07 35.03 6.79
N ARG A 7 3.72 34.51 5.62
CA ARG A 7 2.86 33.33 5.58
C ARG A 7 3.59 32.22 6.29
N GLU A 8 3.25 31.96 7.56
CA GLU A 8 3.67 30.76 8.25
C GLU A 8 3.40 29.57 7.33
N ALA A 9 4.47 28.97 6.85
CA ALA A 9 4.41 27.74 6.10
C ALA A 9 3.92 26.66 7.07
N VAL A 10 2.61 26.38 7.00
CA VAL A 10 1.99 25.31 7.80
C VAL A 10 2.74 24.03 7.44
N SER A 11 3.45 23.48 8.41
CA SER A 11 4.20 22.22 8.21
C SER A 11 3.27 21.16 7.63
N PRO A 12 3.65 20.48 6.54
CA PRO A 12 2.85 19.40 5.94
C PRO A 12 2.48 18.29 6.93
N LEU A 13 3.22 18.23 8.05
CA LEU A 13 3.03 17.24 9.12
C LEU A 13 2.03 17.65 10.19
N GLN A 14 1.48 18.89 10.16
CA GLN A 14 0.47 19.30 11.14
C GLN A 14 -0.79 18.45 10.96
N GLY A 15 -1.04 17.60 11.95
CA GLY A 15 -2.21 16.69 12.00
C GLY A 15 -1.93 15.25 11.57
N LEU A 16 -0.73 14.93 11.08
CA LEU A 16 -0.32 13.58 10.78
C LEU A 16 0.45 12.96 11.96
N ALA A 17 0.20 11.69 12.23
CA ALA A 17 0.81 11.02 13.37
C ALA A 17 2.26 10.63 13.06
N PRO A 18 3.26 11.18 13.79
CA PRO A 18 4.65 10.79 13.62
C PRO A 18 4.99 9.42 14.25
N ASP A 19 4.05 8.87 15.03
CA ASP A 19 4.20 7.62 15.76
C ASP A 19 3.30 6.54 15.16
N PHE A 20 3.89 5.40 14.82
CA PHE A 20 3.20 4.26 14.23
C PHE A 20 2.00 3.77 15.06
N ARG A 21 2.10 3.72 16.39
CA ARG A 21 0.97 3.33 17.24
C ARG A 21 -0.18 4.32 17.17
N LYS A 22 0.14 5.61 17.07
CA LYS A 22 -0.83 6.68 16.91
C LYS A 22 -1.44 6.63 15.50
N TYR A 23 -0.63 6.33 14.49
CA TYR A 23 -1.07 6.08 13.12
C TYR A 23 -2.10 4.93 13.06
N VAL A 24 -1.78 3.76 13.64
CA VAL A 24 -2.69 2.59 13.66
C VAL A 24 -4.01 2.92 14.36
N LYS A 25 -3.96 3.67 15.48
CA LYS A 25 -5.17 4.12 16.17
C LYS A 25 -5.99 5.10 15.34
N GLN A 26 -5.33 6.05 14.67
CA GLN A 26 -5.99 7.02 13.79
C GLN A 26 -6.59 6.33 12.58
N ARG A 27 -5.88 5.39 11.95
CA ARG A 27 -6.38 4.58 10.84
C ARG A 27 -7.66 3.83 11.23
N LYS A 28 -7.66 3.12 12.38
CA LYS A 28 -8.84 2.44 12.90
C LYS A 28 -10.01 3.40 13.24
N ALA A 29 -9.71 4.63 13.62
CA ALA A 29 -10.72 5.65 13.89
C ALA A 29 -11.26 6.27 12.58
N MET A 30 -10.42 6.38 11.54
CA MET A 30 -10.78 6.89 10.21
C MET A 30 -11.61 5.88 9.42
N GLU A 31 -11.30 4.59 9.54
CA GLU A 31 -12.12 3.50 9.01
C GLU A 31 -13.60 3.65 9.38
N LYS A 32 -13.88 4.26 10.54
CA LYS A 32 -15.26 4.55 10.99
C LYS A 32 -15.85 5.86 10.46
N ARG A 33 -15.01 6.80 9.98
CA ARG A 33 -15.46 8.15 9.56
C ARG A 33 -15.75 8.29 8.07
N HIS A 34 -15.03 7.54 7.24
CA HIS A 34 -15.18 7.56 5.79
C HIS A 34 -15.97 6.38 5.25
N MET A 35 -16.59 5.63 6.13
CA MET A 35 -17.45 4.52 5.76
C MET A 35 -18.86 5.06 5.54
N SER A 36 -19.35 4.98 4.32
CA SER A 36 -20.79 5.00 4.02
C SER A 36 -21.49 3.94 4.88
N GLY A 37 -22.80 4.00 5.06
CA GLY A 37 -23.55 3.05 5.92
C GLY A 37 -23.29 1.56 5.65
N ASN A 38 -22.51 1.23 4.61
CA ASN A 38 -22.10 -0.13 4.24
C ASN A 38 -20.62 -0.46 4.58
N GLY A 39 -19.91 0.45 5.25
CA GLY A 39 -18.51 0.22 5.64
C GLY A 39 -17.47 0.36 4.53
N LEU A 40 -17.83 1.02 3.41
CA LEU A 40 -16.96 1.27 2.26
C LEU A 40 -16.64 2.75 2.12
N PRO A 41 -15.44 3.13 1.67
CA PRO A 41 -15.20 4.45 1.14
C PRO A 41 -16.15 4.75 -0.03
N ASP A 42 -16.61 5.99 -0.14
CA ASP A 42 -17.60 6.40 -1.16
C ASP A 42 -17.10 6.18 -2.61
N TYR A 43 -15.78 6.10 -2.79
CA TYR A 43 -15.14 5.88 -4.09
C TYR A 43 -14.82 4.40 -4.38
N ALA A 44 -14.93 3.51 -3.39
CA ALA A 44 -14.52 2.12 -3.54
C ALA A 44 -15.44 1.36 -4.50
N PHE A 45 -14.83 0.57 -5.37
CA PHE A 45 -15.57 -0.28 -6.30
C PHE A 45 -16.29 -1.41 -5.54
N ALA A 46 -17.59 -1.52 -5.73
CA ALA A 46 -18.44 -2.44 -4.95
C ALA A 46 -17.98 -3.91 -5.00
N LEU A 47 -17.42 -4.36 -6.15
CA LEU A 47 -16.95 -5.74 -6.31
C LEU A 47 -15.68 -6.03 -5.51
N ASP A 48 -14.83 -5.04 -5.24
CA ASP A 48 -13.68 -5.18 -4.34
C ASP A 48 -14.14 -5.68 -2.97
N PHE A 49 -15.12 -5.01 -2.39
CA PHE A 49 -15.68 -5.41 -1.11
C PHE A 49 -16.35 -6.78 -1.14
N GLU A 50 -17.14 -7.06 -2.17
CA GLU A 50 -17.83 -8.34 -2.30
C GLU A 50 -16.88 -9.53 -2.39
N TYR A 51 -15.82 -9.38 -3.20
CA TYR A 51 -14.80 -10.43 -3.34
C TYR A 51 -13.95 -10.54 -2.08
N ARG A 52 -13.57 -9.43 -1.47
CA ARG A 52 -12.86 -9.42 -0.20
C ARG A 52 -13.66 -10.14 0.90
N LYS A 53 -14.95 -9.84 1.01
CA LYS A 53 -15.85 -10.52 1.96
C LYS A 53 -15.88 -12.04 1.76
N LYS A 54 -15.82 -12.51 0.52
CA LYS A 54 -15.74 -13.95 0.21
C LYS A 54 -14.39 -14.55 0.67
N LEU A 55 -13.29 -13.84 0.48
CA LEU A 55 -11.96 -14.26 0.96
C LEU A 55 -11.91 -14.29 2.50
N ASP A 56 -12.40 -13.25 3.15
CA ASP A 56 -12.44 -13.15 4.61
C ASP A 56 -13.35 -14.20 5.26
N ALA A 57 -14.39 -14.65 4.55
CA ALA A 57 -15.29 -15.71 5.01
C ALA A 57 -14.66 -17.11 4.96
N MET A 58 -13.52 -17.29 4.28
CA MET A 58 -12.81 -18.58 4.25
C MET A 58 -12.08 -18.81 5.56
N PRO A 59 -12.38 -19.90 6.32
CA PRO A 59 -11.80 -20.11 7.64
C PRO A 59 -10.28 -20.14 7.63
N GLY A 60 -9.65 -19.27 8.41
CA GLY A 60 -8.19 -19.21 8.55
C GLY A 60 -7.41 -18.67 7.33
N PHE A 61 -8.09 -18.32 6.23
CA PHE A 61 -7.44 -17.84 5.01
C PHE A 61 -6.64 -16.55 5.25
N TYR A 62 -7.28 -15.52 5.79
CA TYR A 62 -6.63 -14.24 6.10
C TYR A 62 -5.44 -14.40 7.05
N GLN A 63 -5.61 -15.19 8.14
CA GLN A 63 -4.53 -15.38 9.12
C GLN A 63 -3.32 -16.10 8.53
N THR A 64 -3.55 -17.05 7.64
CA THR A 64 -2.46 -17.78 6.97
C THR A 64 -1.82 -16.88 5.91
N ALA A 65 -2.59 -16.13 5.15
CA ALA A 65 -2.10 -15.11 4.22
C ALA A 65 -1.20 -14.10 4.95
N LYS A 66 -1.68 -13.56 6.07
CA LYS A 66 -0.93 -12.61 6.91
C LYS A 66 0.43 -13.18 7.37
N LYS A 67 0.48 -14.43 7.83
CA LYS A 67 1.75 -15.07 8.25
C LYS A 67 2.73 -15.22 7.09
N ILE A 68 2.25 -15.61 5.92
CA ILE A 68 3.06 -15.74 4.72
C ILE A 68 3.60 -14.36 4.32
N CYS A 69 2.74 -13.35 4.27
CA CYS A 69 3.11 -11.98 3.94
C CYS A 69 4.12 -11.39 4.93
N ALA A 70 3.99 -11.65 6.23
CA ALA A 70 4.93 -11.16 7.24
C ALA A 70 6.36 -11.71 7.01
N THR A 71 6.48 -12.97 6.62
CA THR A 71 7.80 -13.58 6.30
C THR A 71 8.43 -12.93 5.07
N TYR A 72 7.64 -12.68 4.02
CA TYR A 72 8.10 -12.00 2.81
C TYR A 72 8.41 -10.53 3.05
N ALA A 73 7.53 -9.82 3.75
CA ALA A 73 7.71 -8.40 4.06
C ALA A 73 9.02 -8.14 4.80
N SER A 74 9.38 -8.98 5.76
CA SER A 74 10.64 -8.83 6.51
C SER A 74 11.86 -8.90 5.61
N ARG A 75 11.87 -9.81 4.64
CA ARG A 75 12.98 -9.96 3.68
C ARG A 75 13.01 -8.78 2.70
N THR A 76 11.87 -8.42 2.13
CA THR A 76 11.75 -7.30 1.19
C THR A 76 12.14 -5.98 1.86
N LEU A 77 11.76 -5.77 3.13
CA LEU A 77 12.17 -4.61 3.91
C LEU A 77 13.68 -4.52 4.11
N GLN A 78 14.35 -5.65 4.36
CA GLN A 78 15.82 -5.67 4.45
C GLN A 78 16.46 -5.27 3.11
N GLU A 79 15.97 -5.81 2.00
CA GLU A 79 16.45 -5.49 0.65
C GLU A 79 16.22 -4.00 0.31
N ILE A 80 15.05 -3.45 0.64
CA ILE A 80 14.72 -2.03 0.44
C ILE A 80 15.63 -1.15 1.29
N ASN A 81 15.82 -1.47 2.57
CA ASN A 81 16.66 -0.68 3.48
C ASN A 81 18.15 -0.68 3.07
N MET A 82 18.60 -1.72 2.37
CA MET A 82 19.99 -1.81 1.88
C MET A 82 20.20 -1.10 0.53
N ASN A 83 19.20 -1.11 -0.34
CA ASN A 83 19.34 -0.71 -1.73
C ASN A 83 18.42 0.46 -2.14
N GLY A 84 17.48 0.84 -1.29
CA GLY A 84 16.52 1.91 -1.55
C GLY A 84 17.01 3.26 -1.04
N LEU A 85 16.66 4.31 -1.76
CA LEU A 85 16.82 5.69 -1.31
C LEU A 85 15.53 6.14 -0.62
N VAL A 86 15.64 6.61 0.60
CA VAL A 86 14.49 7.13 1.37
C VAL A 86 14.08 8.49 0.81
N VAL A 87 12.80 8.67 0.55
CA VAL A 87 12.23 9.97 0.17
C VAL A 87 11.89 10.77 1.45
N GLY A 88 12.30 12.01 1.47
CA GLY A 88 12.09 12.91 2.59
C GLY A 88 12.09 14.38 2.17
N PRO A 89 11.84 15.31 3.11
CA PRO A 89 11.76 16.73 2.80
C PRO A 89 13.06 17.30 2.23
N ASP A 90 14.22 16.72 2.59
CA ASP A 90 15.53 17.14 2.11
C ASP A 90 16.07 16.25 0.97
N GLN A 91 15.37 15.15 0.66
CA GLN A 91 15.74 14.19 -0.37
C GLN A 91 14.51 13.82 -1.20
N PHE A 92 14.47 14.24 -2.45
CA PHE A 92 13.31 14.13 -3.34
C PHE A 92 12.06 14.87 -2.80
N PRO A 93 12.17 16.18 -2.46
CA PRO A 93 11.12 16.95 -1.79
C PRO A 93 9.80 16.97 -2.56
N GLU A 94 9.84 16.95 -3.89
CA GLU A 94 8.62 16.92 -4.73
C GLU A 94 7.85 15.62 -4.54
N VAL A 95 8.55 14.49 -4.51
CA VAL A 95 7.94 13.15 -4.30
C VAL A 95 7.40 13.03 -2.89
N TYR A 96 8.15 13.54 -1.91
CA TYR A 96 7.69 13.61 -0.52
C TYR A 96 6.40 14.41 -0.40
N GLN A 97 6.33 15.57 -1.06
CA GLN A 97 5.12 16.41 -1.06
C GLN A 97 3.94 15.70 -1.73
N MET A 98 4.16 14.96 -2.82
CA MET A 98 3.12 14.14 -3.45
C MET A 98 2.53 13.13 -2.46
N GLY A 99 3.39 12.42 -1.73
CA GLY A 99 2.96 11.49 -0.67
C GLY A 99 2.17 12.16 0.44
N CYS A 100 2.62 13.33 0.91
CA CYS A 100 1.92 14.12 1.91
C CYS A 100 0.53 14.56 1.45
N ASP A 101 0.40 15.01 0.19
CA ASP A 101 -0.85 15.49 -0.37
C ASP A 101 -1.85 14.34 -0.54
N CYS A 102 -1.41 13.21 -1.09
CA CYS A 102 -2.24 12.00 -1.23
C CYS A 102 -2.69 11.48 0.14
N ALA A 103 -1.78 11.41 1.11
CA ALA A 103 -2.10 10.97 2.47
C ALA A 103 -3.13 11.89 3.14
N ARG A 104 -3.02 13.21 2.93
CA ARG A 104 -3.97 14.19 3.46
C ARG A 104 -5.36 14.05 2.83
N ILE A 105 -5.42 13.85 1.51
CA ILE A 105 -6.69 13.67 0.77
C ILE A 105 -7.40 12.42 1.27
N LEU A 106 -6.69 11.30 1.38
CA LEU A 106 -7.26 10.02 1.81
C LEU A 106 -7.43 9.89 3.33
N GLY A 107 -6.85 10.82 4.11
CA GLY A 107 -6.91 10.77 5.58
C GLY A 107 -6.08 9.65 6.20
N ILE A 108 -5.04 9.16 5.50
CA ILE A 108 -4.09 8.17 6.01
C ILE A 108 -2.84 8.84 6.60
N GLY A 109 -2.02 8.08 7.33
CA GLY A 109 -0.68 8.52 7.71
C GLY A 109 0.22 8.65 6.47
N ILE A 110 1.24 9.52 6.52
CA ILE A 110 2.21 9.64 5.45
C ILE A 110 2.97 8.31 5.33
N PRO A 111 2.91 7.62 4.19
CA PRO A 111 3.69 6.39 4.00
C PRO A 111 5.18 6.73 3.83
N ASN A 112 6.05 5.83 4.27
CA ASN A 112 7.45 5.89 3.91
C ASN A 112 7.59 5.59 2.41
N ILE A 113 8.23 6.47 1.66
CA ILE A 113 8.46 6.27 0.22
C ILE A 113 9.93 5.94 0.00
N TYR A 114 10.19 4.89 -0.77
CA TYR A 114 11.53 4.46 -1.16
C TYR A 114 11.64 4.43 -2.68
N ILE A 115 12.77 4.86 -3.20
CA ILE A 115 13.13 4.73 -4.60
C ILE A 115 14.16 3.62 -4.71
N VAL A 116 13.88 2.61 -5.52
CA VAL A 116 14.83 1.51 -5.80
C VAL A 116 15.34 1.60 -7.23
N ASN A 117 16.60 1.22 -7.43
CA ASN A 117 17.22 1.22 -8.76
C ASN A 117 16.73 0.02 -9.58
N ASP A 118 15.63 0.22 -10.28
CA ASP A 118 15.03 -0.74 -11.21
C ASP A 118 14.43 0.03 -12.40
N GLN A 119 14.76 -0.41 -13.61
CA GLN A 119 14.32 0.25 -14.86
C GLN A 119 12.89 -0.11 -15.28
N SER A 120 12.25 -1.04 -14.58
CA SER A 120 10.85 -1.37 -14.84
C SER A 120 9.92 -0.24 -14.40
N LEU A 121 8.78 -0.12 -15.09
CA LEU A 121 7.73 0.85 -14.76
C LEU A 121 6.81 0.24 -13.72
N ASN A 122 7.24 0.26 -12.46
CA ASN A 122 6.48 -0.35 -11.37
C ASN A 122 6.58 0.46 -10.07
N ALA A 123 5.53 0.38 -9.29
CA ALA A 123 5.50 0.75 -7.88
C ALA A 123 4.71 -0.30 -7.11
N TYR A 124 4.88 -0.38 -5.81
CA TYR A 124 4.09 -1.27 -4.97
C TYR A 124 4.08 -0.83 -3.52
N THR A 125 3.06 -1.25 -2.81
CA THR A 125 2.84 -0.93 -1.40
C THR A 125 3.01 -2.14 -0.50
N ILE A 126 3.66 -1.93 0.65
CA ILE A 126 3.66 -2.87 1.76
C ILE A 126 3.05 -2.16 2.97
N ALA A 127 1.88 -2.64 3.43
CA ALA A 127 1.19 -2.10 4.59
C ALA A 127 0.41 -3.23 5.29
N THR A 128 0.97 -3.78 6.33
CA THR A 128 0.30 -4.77 7.19
C THR A 128 0.10 -4.20 8.59
N ASP A 129 -0.68 -4.87 9.43
CA ASP A 129 -0.87 -4.39 10.81
C ASP A 129 0.43 -4.32 11.62
N ASP A 130 1.45 -5.07 11.20
CA ASP A 130 2.72 -5.23 11.90
C ASP A 130 3.87 -4.45 11.22
N VAL A 131 3.61 -3.83 10.05
CA VAL A 131 4.61 -3.10 9.26
C VAL A 131 4.10 -1.70 9.00
N GLU A 132 4.96 -0.71 9.21
CA GLU A 132 4.66 0.68 8.86
C GLU A 132 4.45 0.80 7.35
N PRO A 133 3.36 1.47 6.90
CA PRO A 133 3.07 1.58 5.47
C PRO A 133 4.21 2.20 4.70
N LEU A 134 4.62 1.53 3.63
CA LEU A 134 5.64 2.04 2.72
C LEU A 134 5.22 1.83 1.27
N ILE A 135 5.70 2.73 0.43
CA ILE A 135 5.56 2.69 -1.02
C ILE A 135 6.96 2.56 -1.62
N VAL A 136 7.16 1.61 -2.50
CA VAL A 136 8.38 1.46 -3.28
C VAL A 136 8.11 1.91 -4.70
N VAL A 137 8.94 2.81 -5.20
CA VAL A 137 8.86 3.35 -6.56
C VAL A 137 10.13 2.99 -7.31
N HIS A 138 9.99 2.37 -8.47
CA HIS A 138 11.14 2.02 -9.31
C HIS A 138 11.69 3.25 -10.05
N SER A 139 13.01 3.35 -10.17
CA SER A 139 13.67 4.49 -10.81
C SER A 139 13.23 4.72 -12.26
N GLY A 140 12.83 3.66 -12.97
CA GLY A 140 12.31 3.74 -14.33
C GLY A 140 11.07 4.64 -14.48
N LEU A 141 10.27 4.82 -13.42
CA LEU A 141 9.13 5.75 -13.41
C LEU A 141 9.59 7.21 -13.45
N PHE A 142 10.67 7.56 -12.73
CA PHE A 142 11.21 8.91 -12.71
C PHE A 142 11.81 9.33 -14.04
N GLU A 143 12.34 8.38 -14.81
CA GLU A 143 12.94 8.66 -16.11
C GLU A 143 11.90 8.92 -17.21
N ARG A 144 10.69 8.37 -17.06
CA ARG A 144 9.70 8.32 -18.15
C ARG A 144 8.39 9.01 -17.85
N PHE A 145 8.08 9.25 -16.58
CA PHE A 145 6.82 9.83 -16.16
C PHE A 145 6.96 11.32 -15.86
N THR A 146 5.96 12.07 -16.21
CA THR A 146 5.80 13.45 -15.77
C THR A 146 5.50 13.50 -14.26
N PRO A 147 5.72 14.62 -13.57
CA PRO A 147 5.36 14.77 -12.17
C PRO A 147 3.86 14.49 -11.89
N GLY A 148 2.97 14.79 -12.84
CA GLY A 148 1.54 14.50 -12.74
C GLY A 148 1.25 13.01 -12.77
N GLU A 149 1.87 12.28 -13.69
CA GLU A 149 1.73 10.82 -13.79
C GLU A 149 2.33 10.11 -12.58
N LEU A 150 3.48 10.57 -12.09
CA LEU A 150 4.09 10.04 -10.87
C LEU A 150 3.19 10.27 -9.65
N ARG A 151 2.52 11.44 -9.57
CA ARG A 151 1.53 11.71 -8.52
C ARG A 151 0.36 10.75 -8.59
N CYS A 152 -0.13 10.40 -9.79
CA CYS A 152 -1.19 9.39 -9.97
C CYS A 152 -0.73 8.03 -9.44
N VAL A 153 0.48 7.59 -9.76
CA VAL A 153 1.05 6.33 -9.25
C VAL A 153 1.11 6.33 -7.71
N ILE A 154 1.63 7.41 -7.10
CA ILE A 154 1.69 7.52 -5.63
C ILE A 154 0.28 7.55 -5.02
N GLY A 155 -0.67 8.22 -5.67
CA GLY A 155 -2.07 8.25 -5.25
C GLY A 155 -2.71 6.86 -5.27
N HIS A 156 -2.50 6.11 -6.33
CA HIS A 156 -2.93 4.72 -6.49
C HIS A 156 -2.38 3.83 -5.35
N GLU A 157 -1.08 3.90 -5.07
CA GLU A 157 -0.46 3.17 -3.96
C GLU A 157 -1.02 3.59 -2.59
N CYS A 158 -1.28 4.88 -2.39
CA CYS A 158 -1.99 5.36 -1.19
C CYS A 158 -3.43 4.80 -1.10
N GLY A 159 -4.09 4.58 -2.23
CA GLY A 159 -5.38 3.90 -2.32
C GLY A 159 -5.32 2.48 -1.75
N HIS A 160 -4.29 1.71 -2.11
CA HIS A 160 -4.06 0.38 -1.55
C HIS A 160 -3.84 0.40 -0.03
N ILE A 161 -3.14 1.42 0.50
CA ILE A 161 -2.98 1.60 1.96
C ILE A 161 -4.33 1.90 2.60
N HIS A 162 -5.10 2.84 2.06
CA HIS A 162 -6.38 3.26 2.60
C HIS A 162 -7.39 2.11 2.65
N ASN A 163 -7.48 1.33 1.59
CA ASN A 163 -8.41 0.20 1.47
C ASN A 163 -7.88 -1.12 2.08
N GLN A 164 -6.66 -1.10 2.68
CA GLN A 164 -6.05 -2.28 3.33
C GLN A 164 -5.86 -3.49 2.39
N HIS A 165 -5.49 -3.24 1.16
CA HIS A 165 -5.32 -4.28 0.14
C HIS A 165 -4.05 -5.12 0.33
N SER A 166 -3.06 -4.62 1.09
CA SER A 166 -1.68 -5.11 1.08
C SER A 166 -1.50 -6.60 1.36
N VAL A 167 -2.28 -7.20 2.28
CA VAL A 167 -2.15 -8.63 2.59
C VAL A 167 -2.51 -9.48 1.39
N TYR A 168 -3.62 -9.21 0.73
CA TYR A 168 -4.08 -9.99 -0.42
C TYR A 168 -3.33 -9.68 -1.70
N THR A 169 -2.94 -8.41 -1.93
CA THR A 169 -2.08 -8.02 -3.05
C THR A 169 -0.71 -8.70 -2.93
N MET A 170 -0.09 -8.65 -1.75
CA MET A 170 1.18 -9.34 -1.51
C MET A 170 1.04 -10.85 -1.69
N LEU A 171 -0.04 -11.46 -1.18
CA LEU A 171 -0.30 -12.88 -1.39
C LEU A 171 -0.44 -13.20 -2.88
N SER A 172 -1.16 -12.40 -3.64
CA SER A 172 -1.31 -12.56 -5.10
C SER A 172 0.05 -12.54 -5.80
N ASN A 173 0.91 -11.58 -5.47
CA ASN A 173 2.25 -11.45 -6.03
C ASN A 173 3.15 -12.65 -5.66
N ILE A 174 3.10 -13.10 -4.40
CA ILE A 174 3.83 -14.29 -3.96
C ILE A 174 3.39 -15.53 -4.76
N LEU A 175 2.10 -15.67 -5.02
CA LEU A 175 1.57 -16.79 -5.80
C LEU A 175 2.05 -16.81 -7.24
N VAL A 176 2.13 -15.66 -7.88
CA VAL A 176 2.69 -15.53 -9.23
C VAL A 176 4.17 -15.92 -9.22
N MET A 177 4.95 -15.44 -8.24
CA MET A 177 6.37 -15.76 -8.11
C MET A 177 6.62 -17.26 -7.85
N VAL A 178 5.84 -17.88 -6.95
CA VAL A 178 6.01 -19.31 -6.60
C VAL A 178 5.46 -20.23 -7.69
N GLY A 179 4.42 -19.81 -8.40
CA GLY A 179 3.90 -20.54 -9.56
C GLY A 179 4.95 -20.68 -10.69
N THR A 180 5.94 -19.81 -10.73
CA THR A 180 7.05 -19.84 -11.68
C THR A 180 8.31 -20.55 -11.14
N ALA A 181 8.43 -20.72 -9.81
CA ALA A 181 9.60 -21.30 -9.14
C ALA A 181 9.18 -22.43 -8.17
N ALA A 182 8.96 -23.63 -8.72
CA ALA A 182 8.58 -24.79 -7.91
C ALA A 182 9.77 -25.33 -7.10
N SER A 183 10.00 -24.83 -5.86
CA SER A 183 10.67 -25.63 -4.81
C SER A 183 10.63 -24.95 -3.44
N GLY A 184 10.22 -25.66 -2.39
CA GLY A 184 10.49 -25.34 -1.01
C GLY A 184 9.31 -25.47 -0.03
N PHE A 185 9.59 -25.38 1.26
CA PHE A 185 8.65 -25.44 2.39
C PHE A 185 7.47 -24.44 2.27
N LEU A 186 7.71 -23.29 1.66
CA LEU A 186 6.69 -22.27 1.40
C LEU A 186 5.61 -22.76 0.42
N SER A 187 5.98 -23.60 -0.55
CA SER A 187 5.05 -24.18 -1.53
C SER A 187 3.99 -25.06 -0.86
N ALA A 188 4.32 -25.79 0.20
CA ALA A 188 3.38 -26.68 0.87
C ALA A 188 2.30 -25.92 1.68
N GLN A 189 2.65 -24.78 2.31
CA GLN A 189 1.70 -23.93 3.02
C GLN A 189 0.82 -23.14 2.05
N LEU A 190 1.41 -22.65 0.98
CA LEU A 190 0.70 -21.98 -0.13
C LEU A 190 -0.26 -22.95 -0.83
N MET A 191 0.16 -24.19 -1.10
CA MET A 191 -0.70 -25.20 -1.71
C MET A 191 -1.89 -25.58 -0.83
N LYS A 192 -1.77 -25.50 0.49
CA LYS A 192 -2.90 -25.69 1.42
C LYS A 192 -3.91 -24.54 1.38
N LEU A 193 -3.46 -23.32 1.09
CA LEU A 193 -4.34 -22.17 0.89
C LEU A 193 -5.03 -22.16 -0.47
N LEU A 194 -4.34 -22.71 -1.47
CA LEU A 194 -4.77 -22.67 -2.85
C LEU A 194 -5.70 -23.86 -3.17
N THR A 195 -6.92 -23.76 -2.72
CA THR A 195 -8.00 -24.45 -3.45
C THR A 195 -8.26 -23.67 -4.75
N MET A 196 -8.70 -24.36 -5.81
CA MET A 196 -9.06 -23.67 -7.08
C MET A 196 -10.04 -22.50 -6.83
N GLY A 197 -10.94 -22.61 -5.87
CA GLY A 197 -11.90 -21.57 -5.52
C GLY A 197 -11.27 -20.32 -4.89
N SER A 198 -10.27 -20.47 -4.01
CA SER A 198 -9.59 -19.33 -3.40
C SER A 198 -8.70 -18.59 -4.39
N GLN A 199 -8.08 -19.28 -5.31
CA GLN A 199 -7.25 -18.66 -6.36
C GLN A 199 -8.10 -17.82 -7.34
N VAL A 200 -9.23 -18.36 -7.78
CA VAL A 200 -10.18 -17.63 -8.64
C VAL A 200 -10.73 -16.40 -7.90
N ALA A 201 -11.10 -16.55 -6.63
CA ALA A 201 -11.60 -15.43 -5.83
C ALA A 201 -10.54 -14.35 -5.60
N LEU A 202 -9.28 -14.74 -5.35
CA LEU A 202 -8.18 -13.81 -5.17
C LEU A 202 -7.84 -13.04 -6.45
N ASN A 203 -7.83 -13.72 -7.60
CA ASN A 203 -7.58 -13.06 -8.89
C ASN A 203 -8.71 -12.07 -9.25
N ALA A 204 -9.96 -12.47 -9.03
CA ALA A 204 -11.10 -11.59 -9.26
C ALA A 204 -11.10 -10.38 -8.32
N TRP A 205 -10.75 -10.59 -7.05
CA TRP A 205 -10.58 -9.51 -6.09
C TRP A 205 -9.43 -8.57 -6.49
N SER A 206 -8.28 -9.10 -6.90
CA SER A 206 -7.14 -8.28 -7.29
C SER A 206 -7.50 -7.28 -8.39
N GLY A 207 -8.19 -7.72 -9.45
CA GLY A 207 -8.65 -6.81 -10.50
C GLY A 207 -9.64 -5.74 -9.99
N ALA A 208 -10.52 -6.08 -9.05
CA ALA A 208 -11.46 -5.12 -8.46
C ALA A 208 -10.75 -4.11 -7.53
N ALA A 209 -9.71 -4.55 -6.82
CA ALA A 209 -8.90 -3.70 -5.94
C ALA A 209 -8.10 -2.64 -6.74
N GLU A 210 -7.59 -3.01 -7.92
CA GLU A 210 -6.94 -2.04 -8.83
C GLU A 210 -7.92 -0.94 -9.25
N VAL A 211 -9.14 -1.32 -9.69
CA VAL A 211 -10.19 -0.36 -10.07
C VAL A 211 -10.59 0.56 -8.90
N THR A 212 -10.52 0.07 -7.66
CA THR A 212 -10.75 0.91 -6.47
C THR A 212 -9.67 1.97 -6.30
N CYS A 213 -8.43 1.68 -6.68
CA CYS A 213 -7.29 2.59 -6.47
C CYS A 213 -7.08 3.58 -7.62
N ASP A 214 -7.62 3.31 -8.82
CA ASP A 214 -7.62 4.21 -9.97
C ASP A 214 -8.65 5.34 -9.83
#